data_690b1294670c3b9a746b45c946defff1
#
_entry.id   690b1294670c3b9a746b45c946defff1
#
_cell.length_a   1.000
_cell.length_b   1.000
_cell.length_c   1.000
_cell.angle_alpha   90.00
_cell.angle_beta   90.00
_cell.angle_gamma   90.00
#
_symmetry.space_group_name_H-M   'P 1'
#
loop_
_entity.id
_entity.type
_entity.pdbx_description
1 polymer ?
#
loop_
_entity_poly.entity_id
_entity_poly.type
_entity_poly.pdbx_seq_one_letter_code
_entity_poly.pdbx_strand_id
1 'polypeptide(L)'
;MKKQEFKQALFQLFDADIDSMAYEEKVQYIEKLVYDYQRDRDSLRQKPNNRKPWRDEELMLILNDAPTVANCVKYAKAFGRGYGSIEQIYRWAATPQKDIQGRRDTDAFIEQIKRVSRLLGRRA
;
A
#
# COMPACT_ATOMS: atom_id res chain seq x y z
N MET A 1 -29.58 6.11 1.34
CA MET A 1 -29.24 6.61 -0.02
C MET A 1 -29.15 5.45 -0.98
N LYS A 2 -29.83 5.54 -2.11
CA LYS A 2 -29.75 4.50 -3.15
C LYS A 2 -28.45 4.65 -3.95
N LYS A 3 -28.00 3.54 -4.54
CA LYS A 3 -26.75 3.54 -5.33
C LYS A 3 -26.76 4.60 -6.44
N GLN A 4 -27.89 4.75 -7.13
CA GLN A 4 -28.01 5.72 -8.22
C GLN A 4 -27.90 7.16 -7.71
N GLU A 5 -28.51 7.44 -6.56
CA GLU A 5 -28.42 8.76 -5.93
C GLU A 5 -26.98 9.07 -5.52
N PHE A 6 -26.28 8.08 -4.96
CA PHE A 6 -24.89 8.22 -4.59
C PHE A 6 -24.02 8.52 -5.81
N LYS A 7 -24.22 7.76 -6.89
CA LYS A 7 -23.46 7.95 -8.12
C LYS A 7 -23.66 9.35 -8.69
N GLN A 8 -24.90 9.82 -8.71
CA GLN A 8 -25.21 11.16 -9.23
C GLN A 8 -24.56 12.25 -8.40
N ALA A 9 -24.64 12.15 -7.07
CA ALA A 9 -24.01 13.11 -6.17
C ALA A 9 -22.50 13.13 -6.35
N LEU A 10 -21.89 11.95 -6.46
CA LEU A 10 -20.45 11.83 -6.63
C LEU A 10 -19.99 12.43 -7.96
N PHE A 11 -20.70 12.16 -9.04
CA PHE A 11 -20.36 12.69 -10.35
C PHE A 11 -20.50 14.20 -10.40
N GLN A 12 -21.49 14.76 -9.71
CA GLN A 12 -21.62 16.22 -9.58
C GLN A 12 -20.39 16.82 -8.91
N LEU A 13 -19.88 16.15 -7.86
CA LEU A 13 -18.67 16.61 -7.20
C LEU A 13 -17.46 16.48 -8.11
N PHE A 14 -17.38 15.40 -8.89
CA PHE A 14 -16.28 15.22 -9.85
C PHE A 14 -16.29 16.29 -10.95
N ASP A 15 -17.47 16.76 -11.33
CA ASP A 15 -17.61 17.80 -12.36
C ASP A 15 -17.31 19.19 -11.86
N ALA A 16 -17.22 19.40 -10.54
CA ALA A 16 -16.94 20.70 -9.96
C ALA A 16 -15.53 21.17 -10.33
N ASP A 17 -15.35 22.48 -10.47
CA ASP A 17 -14.02 23.05 -10.62
C ASP A 17 -13.28 22.97 -9.29
N ILE A 18 -12.05 22.47 -9.33
CA ILE A 18 -11.19 22.37 -8.14
C ILE A 18 -9.89 23.08 -8.46
N ASP A 19 -9.73 24.28 -7.90
CA ASP A 19 -8.50 25.06 -8.03
C ASP A 19 -8.00 25.17 -9.48
N SER A 20 -8.92 25.25 -10.42
CA SER A 20 -8.62 25.35 -11.86
C SER A 20 -7.81 24.18 -12.42
N MET A 21 -7.95 23.00 -11.82
CA MET A 21 -7.26 21.80 -12.30
C MET A 21 -7.75 21.40 -13.69
N ALA A 22 -6.82 20.99 -14.54
CA ALA A 22 -7.13 20.35 -15.83
C ALA A 22 -7.75 18.99 -15.58
N TYR A 23 -8.45 18.46 -16.59
CA TYR A 23 -9.16 17.17 -16.46
C TYR A 23 -8.26 16.04 -15.98
N GLU A 24 -7.10 15.86 -16.61
CA GLU A 24 -6.19 14.76 -16.23
C GLU A 24 -5.68 14.91 -14.80
N GLU A 25 -5.36 16.14 -14.41
CA GLU A 25 -4.89 16.45 -13.07
C GLU A 25 -5.98 16.18 -12.03
N LYS A 26 -7.21 16.55 -12.35
CA LYS A 26 -8.36 16.29 -11.47
C LYS A 26 -8.60 14.81 -11.29
N VAL A 27 -8.56 14.02 -12.38
CA VAL A 27 -8.76 12.58 -12.31
C VAL A 27 -7.69 11.93 -11.44
N GLN A 28 -6.44 12.32 -11.61
CA GLN A 28 -5.34 11.80 -10.79
C GLN A 28 -5.55 12.13 -9.30
N TYR A 29 -6.01 13.34 -9.02
CA TYR A 29 -6.30 13.74 -7.64
C TYR A 29 -7.44 12.94 -7.03
N ILE A 30 -8.50 12.71 -7.80
CA ILE A 30 -9.64 11.89 -7.34
C ILE A 30 -9.18 10.46 -7.04
N GLU A 31 -8.38 9.88 -7.91
CA GLU A 31 -7.86 8.52 -7.70
C GLU A 31 -7.01 8.46 -6.44
N LYS A 32 -6.15 9.47 -6.23
CA LYS A 32 -5.33 9.57 -5.01
C LYS A 32 -6.22 9.62 -3.77
N LEU A 33 -7.28 10.42 -3.80
CA LEU A 33 -8.20 10.54 -2.67
C LEU A 33 -8.91 9.23 -2.35
N VAL A 34 -9.27 8.44 -3.37
CA VAL A 34 -9.89 7.14 -3.17
C VAL A 34 -8.93 6.19 -2.46
N TYR A 35 -7.65 6.20 -2.83
CA TYR A 35 -6.64 5.39 -2.14
C TYR A 35 -6.39 5.87 -0.72
N ASP A 36 -6.29 7.19 -0.51
CA ASP A 36 -6.14 7.77 0.83
C ASP A 36 -7.31 7.40 1.74
N TYR A 37 -8.52 7.43 1.19
CA TYR A 37 -9.73 7.03 1.92
C TYR A 37 -9.63 5.58 2.36
N GLN A 38 -9.22 4.69 1.48
CA GLN A 38 -9.07 3.27 1.80
C GLN A 38 -7.97 3.03 2.84
N ARG A 39 -6.85 3.73 2.72
CA ARG A 39 -5.79 3.66 3.73
C ARG A 39 -6.31 4.06 5.10
N ASP A 40 -7.01 5.18 5.18
CA ASP A 40 -7.47 5.73 6.45
C ASP A 40 -8.55 4.87 7.10
N ARG A 41 -9.21 4.03 6.32
CA ARG A 41 -10.29 3.15 6.79
C ARG A 41 -9.95 1.68 6.66
N ASP A 42 -8.68 1.36 6.71
CA ASP A 42 -8.19 -0.01 6.59
C ASP A 42 -8.82 -0.94 7.64
N SER A 43 -9.15 -0.41 8.82
CA SER A 43 -9.77 -1.19 9.90
C SER A 43 -11.13 -1.75 9.54
N LEU A 44 -11.80 -1.20 8.50
CA LEU A 44 -13.12 -1.68 8.09
C LEU A 44 -13.05 -2.93 7.21
N ARG A 45 -11.86 -3.29 6.72
CA ARG A 45 -11.69 -4.46 5.86
C ARG A 45 -11.43 -5.71 6.67
N GLN A 46 -11.85 -6.86 6.13
CA GLN A 46 -11.45 -8.15 6.66
C GLN A 46 -10.03 -8.48 6.18
N LYS A 47 -9.26 -9.11 7.07
CA LYS A 47 -7.86 -9.41 6.81
C LYS A 47 -7.60 -10.89 7.13
N PRO A 48 -8.09 -11.81 6.28
CA PRO A 48 -8.06 -13.25 6.59
C PRO A 48 -6.65 -13.82 6.71
N ASN A 49 -5.67 -13.18 6.11
CA ASN A 49 -4.29 -13.67 6.14
C ASN A 49 -3.40 -12.87 7.10
N ASN A 50 -3.98 -12.02 7.92
CA ASN A 50 -3.20 -11.24 8.88
C ASN A 50 -2.47 -12.17 9.85
N ARG A 51 -1.19 -11.87 10.11
CA ARG A 51 -0.30 -12.66 10.98
C ARG A 51 0.11 -14.03 10.42
N LYS A 52 -0.33 -14.39 9.22
CA LYS A 52 0.17 -15.59 8.55
C LYS A 52 1.55 -15.32 7.95
N PRO A 53 2.40 -16.34 7.85
CA PRO A 53 3.71 -16.15 7.22
C PRO A 53 3.58 -15.66 5.78
N TRP A 54 4.51 -14.82 5.36
CA TRP A 54 4.60 -14.36 3.98
C TRP A 54 5.41 -15.36 3.15
N ARG A 55 5.00 -15.53 1.90
CA ARG A 55 5.78 -16.30 0.93
C ARG A 55 6.71 -15.37 0.17
N ASP A 56 7.85 -15.89 -0.26
CA ASP A 56 8.82 -15.11 -1.02
C ASP A 56 8.23 -14.51 -2.28
N GLU A 57 7.37 -15.25 -2.97
CA GLU A 57 6.71 -14.80 -4.20
C GLU A 57 5.84 -13.57 -3.96
N GLU A 58 5.16 -13.54 -2.83
CA GLU A 58 4.33 -12.39 -2.45
C GLU A 58 5.20 -11.16 -2.20
N LEU A 59 6.28 -11.34 -1.47
CA LEU A 59 7.23 -10.25 -1.19
C LEU A 59 7.90 -9.76 -2.47
N MET A 60 8.20 -10.65 -3.41
CA MET A 60 8.76 -10.27 -4.70
C MET A 60 7.83 -9.34 -5.47
N LEU A 61 6.54 -9.66 -5.50
CA LEU A 61 5.55 -8.81 -6.18
C LEU A 61 5.49 -7.43 -5.55
N ILE A 62 5.44 -7.37 -4.22
CA ILE A 62 5.36 -6.11 -3.49
C ILE A 62 6.61 -5.27 -3.73
N LEU A 63 7.78 -5.88 -3.52
CA LEU A 63 9.06 -5.16 -3.57
C LEU A 63 9.50 -4.80 -4.98
N ASN A 64 8.89 -5.40 -5.99
CA ASN A 64 9.14 -5.04 -7.37
C ASN A 64 8.36 -3.78 -7.80
N ASP A 65 7.41 -3.34 -7.00
CA ASP A 65 6.65 -2.12 -7.23
C ASP A 65 7.10 -0.99 -6.29
N ALA A 66 6.73 0.24 -6.62
CA ALA A 66 7.07 1.42 -5.82
C ALA A 66 6.26 1.47 -4.51
N PRO A 67 6.82 2.05 -3.44
CA PRO A 67 6.15 2.13 -2.13
C PRO A 67 5.12 3.27 -2.07
N THR A 68 4.14 3.23 -2.94
CA THR A 68 3.09 4.24 -2.99
C THR A 68 1.88 3.82 -2.15
N VAL A 69 1.05 4.79 -1.77
CA VAL A 69 -0.21 4.51 -1.08
C VAL A 69 -1.07 3.57 -1.93
N ALA A 70 -1.16 3.84 -3.24
CA ALA A 70 -1.94 3.01 -4.16
C ALA A 70 -1.48 1.55 -4.14
N ASN A 71 -0.18 1.31 -4.20
CA ASN A 71 0.36 -0.04 -4.19
C ASN A 71 0.16 -0.72 -2.83
N CYS A 72 0.33 0.01 -1.73
CA CYS A 72 0.07 -0.53 -0.41
C CYS A 72 -1.39 -0.97 -0.25
N VAL A 73 -2.34 -0.17 -0.72
CA VAL A 73 -3.76 -0.51 -0.71
C VAL A 73 -4.00 -1.74 -1.59
N LYS A 74 -3.47 -1.73 -2.79
CA LYS A 74 -3.65 -2.82 -3.76
C LYS A 74 -3.17 -4.16 -3.20
N TYR A 75 -1.96 -4.21 -2.67
CA TYR A 75 -1.41 -5.45 -2.16
C TYR A 75 -2.05 -5.89 -0.85
N ALA A 76 -2.43 -4.95 0.00
CA ALA A 76 -3.18 -5.27 1.22
C ALA A 76 -4.47 -6.03 0.87
N LYS A 77 -5.20 -5.53 -0.12
CA LYS A 77 -6.44 -6.17 -0.58
C LYS A 77 -6.16 -7.51 -1.27
N ALA A 78 -5.15 -7.54 -2.14
CA ALA A 78 -4.83 -8.75 -2.90
C ALA A 78 -4.41 -9.91 -2.00
N PHE A 79 -3.64 -9.63 -0.94
CA PHE A 79 -3.11 -10.66 -0.07
C PHE A 79 -3.91 -10.86 1.23
N GLY A 80 -5.01 -10.12 1.40
CA GLY A 80 -5.84 -10.24 2.59
C GLY A 80 -5.15 -9.82 3.87
N ARG A 81 -4.34 -8.77 3.80
CA ARG A 81 -3.54 -8.23 4.91
C ARG A 81 -3.93 -6.78 5.19
N GLY A 82 -3.43 -6.24 6.30
CA GLY A 82 -3.61 -4.83 6.63
C GLY A 82 -2.69 -3.93 5.83
N TYR A 83 -3.12 -2.70 5.62
CA TYR A 83 -2.31 -1.68 4.95
C TYR A 83 -0.94 -1.51 5.62
N GLY A 84 -0.94 -1.47 6.95
CA GLY A 84 0.30 -1.31 7.73
C GLY A 84 1.29 -2.43 7.53
N SER A 85 0.81 -3.65 7.24
CA SER A 85 1.70 -4.78 6.96
C SER A 85 2.50 -4.56 5.69
N ILE A 86 1.85 -4.02 4.64
CA ILE A 86 2.54 -3.74 3.37
C ILE A 86 3.52 -2.57 3.55
N GLU A 87 3.07 -1.51 4.22
CA GLU A 87 3.93 -0.35 4.50
C GLU A 87 5.18 -0.75 5.25
N GLN A 88 5.04 -1.66 6.22
CA GLN A 88 6.17 -2.15 7.01
C GLN A 88 7.17 -2.94 6.16
N ILE A 89 6.67 -3.72 5.18
CA ILE A 89 7.56 -4.45 4.25
C ILE A 89 8.46 -3.46 3.51
N TYR A 90 7.88 -2.40 2.94
CA TYR A 90 8.65 -1.37 2.25
C TYR A 90 9.64 -0.67 3.19
N ARG A 91 9.21 -0.39 4.41
CA ARG A 91 10.05 0.28 5.40
C ARG A 91 11.28 -0.56 5.75
N TRP A 92 11.08 -1.85 6.05
CA TRP A 92 12.21 -2.72 6.35
C TRP A 92 13.12 -2.95 5.16
N ALA A 93 12.55 -3.04 3.96
CA ALA A 93 13.37 -3.18 2.74
C ALA A 93 14.27 -1.97 2.53
N ALA A 94 13.81 -0.77 2.89
CA ALA A 94 14.57 0.47 2.74
C ALA A 94 15.51 0.77 3.91
N THR A 95 15.36 0.09 5.05
CA THR A 95 16.18 0.34 6.23
C THR A 95 17.57 -0.31 6.06
N PRO A 96 18.66 0.46 6.18
CA PRO A 96 20.00 -0.12 6.12
C PRO A 96 20.22 -1.15 7.21
N GLN A 97 21.01 -2.19 6.90
CA GLN A 97 21.27 -3.28 7.83
C GLN A 97 21.83 -2.78 9.16
N LYS A 98 22.70 -1.77 9.12
CA LYS A 98 23.29 -1.19 10.31
C LYS A 98 22.26 -0.59 11.27
N ASP A 99 21.13 -0.12 10.75
CA ASP A 99 20.10 0.51 11.57
C ASP A 99 19.12 -0.51 12.15
N ILE A 100 19.22 -1.77 11.72
CA ILE A 100 18.40 -2.87 12.24
C ILE A 100 19.07 -3.53 13.44
N GLN A 101 20.40 -3.52 13.47
CA GLN A 101 21.21 -4.22 14.48
C GLN A 101 20.85 -3.82 15.92
N GLY A 102 20.91 -4.80 16.80
CA GLY A 102 20.69 -4.60 18.20
C GLY A 102 19.24 -4.68 18.63
N ARG A 103 18.31 -4.66 17.69
CA ARG A 103 16.89 -4.70 18.02
C ARG A 103 16.17 -5.84 17.30
N ARG A 104 16.26 -5.88 15.97
CA ARG A 104 15.52 -6.81 15.13
C ARG A 104 16.37 -7.50 14.08
N ASP A 105 17.65 -7.45 14.26
CA ASP A 105 18.60 -8.08 13.32
C ASP A 105 18.43 -9.60 13.25
N THR A 106 17.78 -10.20 14.27
CA THR A 106 17.49 -11.63 14.32
C THR A 106 16.05 -11.96 13.94
N ASP A 107 15.25 -10.98 13.58
CA ASP A 107 13.86 -11.21 13.20
C ASP A 107 13.80 -11.90 11.84
N ALA A 108 13.22 -13.11 11.82
CA ALA A 108 13.19 -13.96 10.61
C ALA A 108 12.44 -13.28 9.45
N PHE A 109 11.41 -12.50 9.77
CA PHE A 109 10.66 -11.79 8.74
C PHE A 109 11.48 -10.68 8.10
N ILE A 110 12.21 -9.92 8.90
CA ILE A 110 13.10 -8.88 8.38
C ILE A 110 14.19 -9.50 7.51
N GLU A 111 14.76 -10.62 7.94
CA GLU A 111 15.74 -11.35 7.15
C GLU A 111 15.17 -11.80 5.82
N GLN A 112 13.91 -12.29 5.83
CA GLN A 112 13.21 -12.69 4.61
C GLN A 112 13.05 -11.50 3.66
N ILE A 113 12.61 -10.36 4.16
CA ILE A 113 12.44 -9.14 3.37
C ILE A 113 13.78 -8.73 2.77
N LYS A 114 14.84 -8.73 3.55
CA LYS A 114 16.19 -8.35 3.09
C LYS A 114 16.71 -9.31 2.03
N ARG A 115 16.49 -10.61 2.21
CA ARG A 115 16.92 -11.62 1.24
C ARG A 115 16.21 -11.43 -0.09
N VAL A 116 14.88 -11.28 -0.06
CA VAL A 116 14.09 -11.07 -1.28
C VAL A 116 14.48 -9.75 -1.95
N SER A 117 14.68 -8.71 -1.16
CA SER A 117 15.11 -7.40 -1.66
C SER A 117 16.43 -7.50 -2.43
N ARG A 118 17.39 -8.25 -1.89
CA ARG A 118 18.68 -8.46 -2.57
C ARG A 118 18.52 -9.24 -3.87
N LEU A 119 17.62 -10.24 -3.89
CA LEU A 119 17.35 -11.01 -5.11
C LEU A 119 16.81 -10.12 -6.22
N LEU A 120 16.10 -9.05 -5.87
CA LEU A 120 15.57 -8.08 -6.83
C LEU A 120 16.58 -6.97 -7.17
N GLY A 121 17.79 -7.02 -6.62
CA GLY A 121 18.82 -6.01 -6.85
C GLY A 121 18.63 -4.72 -6.07
N ARG A 122 17.77 -4.71 -5.09
CA ARG A 122 17.57 -3.53 -4.22
C ARG A 122 18.68 -3.45 -3.19
N ARG A 123 19.00 -2.21 -2.79
CA ARG A 123 20.02 -1.93 -1.78
C ARG A 123 19.44 -1.07 -0.67
N ALA A 124 19.78 -1.42 0.55
CA ALA A 124 19.40 -0.63 1.71
C ALA A 124 20.44 -0.78 2.82
#